data_f04fa8d6e1c6054b1a29cc838b3920df
#
_entry.id   f04fa8d6e1c6054b1a29cc838b3920df
#
_cell.length_a   1.000
_cell.length_b   1.000
_cell.length_c   1.000
_cell.angle_alpha   90.00
_cell.angle_beta   90.00
_cell.angle_gamma   90.00
#
_symmetry.space_group_name_H-M   'P 1'
#
loop_
_entity.id
_entity.type
_entity.pdbx_description
1 polymer ?
#
loop_
_entity_poly.entity_id
_entity_poly.type
_entity_poly.pdbx_seq_one_letter_code
_entity_poly.pdbx_strand_id
1 'polypeptide(L)'
;AQAAVLLDADSGRVLYGKNEETPMAMASTTKIMTCILVLENAKVEEEVSISAYAATMPKVKLYVKKGEHYTVRELLFSLMLESHNDAAAALAEDIGGKLLGETKEASEHTTEESKAALHRFAQAMNEKAVEIGCEDTWFITPNGLDATETLTLPDGSILEKEHHTTAKDLACILRYCIRESSQRDLFREITRTQEYCFTENGRSFQCHNHNAFLQMMDGAFTGKTGFTNKAGYCYVGALERDGKCMIVALLACGWPNHKTYKWSCLLYTSPSPR
;
A
#
# COMPACT_ATOMS: atom_id res chain seq x y z
N ALA A 1 18.86 -6.02 -0.20
CA ALA A 1 18.13 -4.80 -0.59
C ALA A 1 19.10 -3.78 -1.18
N GLN A 2 18.64 -3.01 -2.16
CA GLN A 2 19.39 -1.84 -2.64
C GLN A 2 19.23 -0.67 -1.68
N ALA A 3 18.02 -0.45 -1.17
CA ALA A 3 17.77 0.48 -0.08
C ALA A 3 17.12 -0.25 1.11
N ALA A 4 17.44 0.19 2.32
CA ALA A 4 16.91 -0.37 3.55
C ALA A 4 16.91 0.66 4.68
N VAL A 5 15.95 0.57 5.58
CA VAL A 5 15.90 1.33 6.82
C VAL A 5 15.42 0.47 7.98
N LEU A 6 15.96 0.69 9.16
CA LEU A 6 15.42 0.25 10.44
C LEU A 6 15.11 1.50 11.26
N LEU A 7 13.87 1.64 11.68
CA LEU A 7 13.35 2.81 12.38
C LEU A 7 12.72 2.39 13.70
N ASP A 8 13.01 3.14 14.76
CA ASP A 8 12.32 3.06 16.04
C ASP A 8 10.94 3.72 15.90
N ALA A 9 9.87 2.94 16.08
CA ALA A 9 8.52 3.43 15.82
C ALA A 9 8.03 4.46 16.85
N ASP A 10 8.59 4.44 18.06
CA ASP A 10 8.15 5.34 19.14
C ASP A 10 8.79 6.72 18.96
N SER A 11 10.09 6.78 18.73
CA SER A 11 10.82 8.06 18.56
C SER A 11 10.86 8.56 17.10
N GLY A 12 10.57 7.71 16.10
CA GLY A 12 10.78 8.02 14.68
C GLY A 12 12.24 8.06 14.24
N ARG A 13 13.18 7.69 15.13
CA ARG A 13 14.61 7.74 14.83
C ARG A 13 15.04 6.59 13.93
N VAL A 14 15.79 6.92 12.88
CA VAL A 14 16.49 5.92 12.06
C VAL A 14 17.65 5.32 12.86
N LEU A 15 17.62 4.00 13.05
CA LEU A 15 18.66 3.22 13.75
C LEU A 15 19.68 2.65 12.78
N TYR A 16 19.27 2.34 11.56
CA TYR A 16 20.13 1.89 10.47
C TYR A 16 19.55 2.37 9.14
N GLY A 17 20.41 2.86 8.26
CA GLY A 17 20.06 3.27 6.91
C GLY A 17 21.08 2.77 5.89
N LYS A 18 20.60 2.39 4.72
CA LYS A 18 21.38 2.06 3.53
C LYS A 18 20.63 2.63 2.33
N ASN A 19 21.17 3.67 1.70
CA ASN A 19 20.51 4.37 0.60
C ASN A 19 19.03 4.70 0.92
N GLU A 20 18.73 4.96 2.19
CA GLU A 20 17.37 5.04 2.73
C GLU A 20 16.57 6.22 2.20
N GLU A 21 17.25 7.24 1.66
CA GLU A 21 16.67 8.43 1.06
C GLU A 21 16.68 8.38 -0.49
N THR A 22 17.12 7.27 -1.08
CA THR A 22 17.15 7.13 -2.54
C THR A 22 15.76 6.77 -3.07
N PRO A 23 15.20 7.57 -4.00
CA PRO A 23 13.91 7.27 -4.63
C PRO A 23 13.95 5.97 -5.42
N MET A 24 12.98 5.10 -5.20
CA MET A 24 12.87 3.80 -5.86
C MET A 24 11.42 3.41 -6.09
N ALA A 25 11.17 2.61 -7.12
CA ALA A 25 9.86 1.98 -7.32
C ALA A 25 9.53 1.07 -6.11
N MET A 26 8.28 1.15 -5.64
CA MET A 26 7.87 0.53 -4.38
C MET A 26 6.91 -0.65 -4.54
N ALA A 27 6.41 -0.89 -5.74
CA ALA A 27 5.41 -1.93 -6.03
C ALA A 27 4.21 -1.86 -5.05
N SER A 28 3.63 -3.01 -4.71
CA SER A 28 2.44 -3.11 -3.86
C SER A 28 2.64 -2.70 -2.38
N THR A 29 3.82 -2.24 -1.95
CA THR A 29 3.94 -1.57 -0.64
C THR A 29 3.16 -0.26 -0.60
N THR A 30 2.87 0.35 -1.76
CA THR A 30 1.91 1.45 -1.98
C THR A 30 0.59 1.24 -1.27
N LYS A 31 0.09 0.00 -1.22
CA LYS A 31 -1.23 -0.33 -0.68
C LYS A 31 -1.39 -0.03 0.82
N ILE A 32 -0.29 0.21 1.54
CA ILE A 32 -0.35 0.73 2.92
C ILE A 32 -0.98 2.12 2.95
N MET A 33 -0.54 3.02 2.07
CA MET A 33 -1.12 4.36 1.93
C MET A 33 -2.57 4.27 1.45
N THR A 34 -2.86 3.41 0.47
CA THR A 34 -4.23 3.19 0.00
C THR A 34 -5.14 2.71 1.14
N CYS A 35 -4.70 1.73 1.93
CA CYS A 35 -5.45 1.19 3.05
C CYS A 35 -5.77 2.28 4.10
N ILE A 36 -4.77 3.04 4.53
CA ILE A 36 -4.98 4.03 5.59
C ILE A 36 -5.87 5.19 5.13
N LEU A 37 -5.73 5.65 3.89
CA LEU A 37 -6.60 6.68 3.34
C LEU A 37 -8.05 6.21 3.24
N VAL A 38 -8.28 4.97 2.82
CA VAL A 38 -9.64 4.40 2.77
C VAL A 38 -10.23 4.34 4.18
N LEU A 39 -9.48 3.84 5.16
CA LEU A 39 -9.92 3.76 6.55
C LEU A 39 -10.22 5.12 7.18
N GLU A 40 -9.52 6.17 6.77
CA GLU A 40 -9.75 7.53 7.27
C GLU A 40 -10.92 8.26 6.58
N ASN A 41 -11.39 7.75 5.42
CA ASN A 41 -12.43 8.42 4.60
C ASN A 41 -13.71 7.61 4.41
N ALA A 42 -13.77 6.35 4.84
CA ALA A 42 -14.97 5.51 4.76
C ALA A 42 -15.15 4.65 6.00
N LYS A 43 -16.40 4.30 6.29
CA LYS A 43 -16.69 3.25 7.27
C LYS A 43 -16.52 1.88 6.60
N VAL A 44 -16.06 0.91 7.35
CA VAL A 44 -15.75 -0.42 6.79
C VAL A 44 -17.00 -1.22 6.39
N GLU A 45 -18.17 -0.82 6.89
CA GLU A 45 -19.48 -1.38 6.52
C GLU A 45 -20.11 -0.74 5.27
N GLU A 46 -19.54 0.36 4.75
CA GLU A 46 -20.01 0.98 3.51
C GLU A 46 -19.80 0.03 2.33
N GLU A 47 -20.75 0.04 1.38
CA GLU A 47 -20.66 -0.70 0.14
C GLU A 47 -19.93 0.11 -0.93
N VAL A 48 -19.08 -0.57 -1.68
CA VAL A 48 -18.34 -0.06 -2.84
C VAL A 48 -18.89 -0.77 -4.08
N SER A 49 -19.38 0.00 -5.01
CA SER A 49 -19.87 -0.47 -6.31
C SER A 49 -18.69 -0.58 -7.29
N ILE A 50 -18.65 -1.65 -8.08
CA ILE A 50 -17.52 -1.95 -8.96
C ILE A 50 -17.74 -1.35 -10.35
N SER A 51 -16.78 -0.50 -10.77
CA SER A 51 -16.75 0.05 -12.13
C SER A 51 -16.26 -0.95 -13.18
N ALA A 52 -16.55 -0.66 -14.45
CA ALA A 52 -15.94 -1.39 -15.55
C ALA A 52 -14.41 -1.26 -15.55
N TYR A 53 -13.89 -0.07 -15.16
CA TYR A 53 -12.45 0.21 -15.13
C TYR A 53 -11.73 -0.61 -14.06
N ALA A 54 -12.23 -0.64 -12.82
CA ALA A 54 -11.65 -1.44 -11.74
C ALA A 54 -11.60 -2.94 -12.10
N ALA A 55 -12.64 -3.46 -12.75
CA ALA A 55 -12.69 -4.85 -13.22
C ALA A 55 -11.63 -5.20 -14.29
N THR A 56 -11.06 -4.19 -14.99
CA THR A 56 -9.99 -4.42 -16.00
C THR A 56 -8.59 -4.48 -15.43
N MET A 57 -8.38 -4.16 -14.15
CA MET A 57 -7.04 -4.14 -13.56
C MET A 57 -6.27 -5.43 -13.83
N PRO A 58 -4.94 -5.35 -14.04
CA PRO A 58 -4.11 -6.53 -14.27
C PRO A 58 -3.96 -7.39 -13.00
N LYS A 59 -3.50 -8.62 -13.16
CA LYS A 59 -3.20 -9.53 -12.03
C LYS A 59 -2.14 -8.88 -11.09
N VAL A 60 -2.24 -9.10 -9.80
CA VAL A 60 -3.08 -10.01 -9.00
C VAL A 60 -4.47 -9.41 -8.79
N LYS A 61 -5.55 -10.23 -8.79
CA LYS A 61 -6.95 -9.75 -8.81
C LYS A 61 -7.86 -10.62 -7.94
N LEU A 62 -8.87 -9.99 -7.34
CA LEU A 62 -10.04 -10.61 -6.74
C LEU A 62 -11.03 -11.12 -7.82
N TYR A 63 -10.89 -10.63 -9.06
CA TYR A 63 -11.79 -10.86 -10.18
C TYR A 63 -13.20 -10.32 -9.95
N VAL A 64 -13.26 -9.08 -9.45
CA VAL A 64 -14.51 -8.31 -9.34
C VAL A 64 -15.11 -8.04 -10.72
N LYS A 65 -16.44 -7.89 -10.80
CA LYS A 65 -17.16 -7.61 -12.04
C LYS A 65 -17.92 -6.30 -11.92
N LYS A 66 -18.08 -5.60 -13.05
CA LYS A 66 -18.89 -4.38 -13.11
C LYS A 66 -20.28 -4.61 -12.50
N GLY A 67 -20.69 -3.71 -11.62
CA GLY A 67 -21.99 -3.72 -10.96
C GLY A 67 -22.10 -4.67 -9.76
N GLU A 68 -21.03 -5.41 -9.41
CA GLU A 68 -20.95 -6.08 -8.12
C GLU A 68 -20.74 -5.07 -6.99
N HIS A 69 -21.15 -5.42 -5.77
CA HIS A 69 -20.95 -4.62 -4.57
C HIS A 69 -20.16 -5.44 -3.55
N TYR A 70 -19.26 -4.77 -2.83
CA TYR A 70 -18.49 -5.34 -1.75
C TYR A 70 -18.40 -4.32 -0.62
N THR A 71 -18.30 -4.78 0.62
CA THR A 71 -18.01 -3.84 1.71
C THR A 71 -16.57 -3.34 1.62
N VAL A 72 -16.33 -2.13 2.13
CA VAL A 72 -14.97 -1.58 2.29
C VAL A 72 -14.10 -2.57 3.05
N ARG A 73 -14.63 -3.24 4.09
CA ARG A 73 -13.92 -4.26 4.88
C ARG A 73 -13.39 -5.40 4.01
N GLU A 74 -14.24 -6.01 3.20
CA GLU A 74 -13.88 -7.14 2.34
C GLU A 74 -12.81 -6.77 1.32
N LEU A 75 -12.96 -5.60 0.70
CA LEU A 75 -11.96 -5.09 -0.24
C LEU A 75 -10.64 -4.74 0.45
N LEU A 76 -10.64 -4.22 1.68
CA LEU A 76 -9.42 -3.94 2.45
C LEU A 76 -8.67 -5.22 2.85
N PHE A 77 -9.38 -6.26 3.28
CA PHE A 77 -8.76 -7.56 3.55
C PHE A 77 -8.18 -8.16 2.26
N SER A 78 -8.93 -8.15 1.17
CA SER A 78 -8.47 -8.57 -0.15
C SER A 78 -7.22 -7.79 -0.61
N LEU A 79 -7.24 -6.46 -0.45
CA LEU A 79 -6.14 -5.55 -0.75
C LEU A 79 -4.86 -5.88 0.02
N MET A 80 -4.98 -6.07 1.33
CA MET A 80 -3.81 -6.17 2.21
C MET A 80 -3.26 -7.59 2.28
N LEU A 81 -4.10 -8.62 2.30
CA LEU A 81 -3.68 -10.00 2.40
C LEU A 81 -3.16 -10.53 1.06
N GLU A 82 -3.97 -10.44 0.00
CA GLU A 82 -3.68 -10.99 -1.34
C GLU A 82 -3.07 -9.98 -2.31
N SER A 83 -3.09 -8.68 -1.94
CA SER A 83 -2.55 -7.61 -2.79
C SER A 83 -3.33 -7.38 -4.09
N HIS A 84 -4.65 -7.62 -4.11
CA HIS A 84 -5.48 -7.50 -5.31
C HIS A 84 -5.51 -6.08 -5.87
N ASN A 85 -5.25 -5.94 -7.18
CA ASN A 85 -5.15 -4.65 -7.86
C ASN A 85 -6.52 -4.05 -8.18
N ASP A 86 -7.48 -4.89 -8.49
CA ASP A 86 -8.87 -4.49 -8.74
C ASP A 86 -9.56 -4.00 -7.46
N ALA A 87 -9.29 -4.62 -6.30
CA ALA A 87 -9.74 -4.11 -5.01
C ALA A 87 -9.14 -2.72 -4.69
N ALA A 88 -7.85 -2.51 -4.99
CA ALA A 88 -7.20 -1.21 -4.83
C ALA A 88 -7.86 -0.14 -5.70
N ALA A 89 -8.14 -0.47 -6.96
CA ALA A 89 -8.77 0.46 -7.90
C ALA A 89 -10.21 0.79 -7.48
N ALA A 90 -11.00 -0.21 -7.08
CA ALA A 90 -12.38 0.00 -6.64
C ALA A 90 -12.47 0.91 -5.41
N LEU A 91 -11.65 0.65 -4.38
CA LEU A 91 -11.59 1.49 -3.18
C LEU A 91 -11.13 2.92 -3.49
N ALA A 92 -10.11 3.06 -4.32
CA ALA A 92 -9.57 4.36 -4.68
C ALA A 92 -10.53 5.16 -5.57
N GLU A 93 -11.27 4.49 -6.44
CA GLU A 93 -12.30 5.12 -7.28
C GLU A 93 -13.47 5.62 -6.44
N ASP A 94 -13.96 4.82 -5.48
CA ASP A 94 -15.03 5.21 -4.56
C ASP A 94 -14.64 6.44 -3.72
N ILE A 95 -13.47 6.40 -3.08
CA ILE A 95 -13.00 7.53 -2.26
C ILE A 95 -12.67 8.75 -3.13
N GLY A 96 -12.04 8.56 -4.28
CA GLY A 96 -11.71 9.65 -5.20
C GLY A 96 -12.95 10.34 -5.75
N GLY A 97 -13.99 9.59 -6.11
CA GLY A 97 -15.29 10.12 -6.52
C GLY A 97 -15.94 10.95 -5.41
N LYS A 98 -15.97 10.43 -4.17
CA LYS A 98 -16.44 11.17 -2.99
C LYS A 98 -15.67 12.49 -2.78
N LEU A 99 -14.35 12.47 -2.97
CA LEU A 99 -13.51 13.66 -2.86
C LEU A 99 -13.71 14.67 -4.01
N LEU A 100 -14.23 14.23 -5.16
CA LEU A 100 -14.68 15.09 -6.26
C LEU A 100 -16.11 15.62 -6.06
N GLY A 101 -16.84 15.13 -5.03
CA GLY A 101 -18.24 15.46 -4.80
C GLY A 101 -19.21 14.71 -5.71
N GLU A 102 -18.79 13.60 -6.29
CA GLU A 102 -19.65 12.75 -7.11
C GLU A 102 -20.71 12.03 -6.25
N THR A 103 -21.90 11.89 -6.80
CA THR A 103 -23.03 11.26 -6.10
C THR A 103 -23.50 9.97 -6.75
N LYS A 104 -22.99 9.66 -7.96
CA LYS A 104 -23.32 8.43 -8.67
C LYS A 104 -22.40 7.29 -8.26
N GLU A 105 -22.89 6.08 -8.40
CA GLU A 105 -22.09 4.88 -8.11
C GLU A 105 -20.97 4.68 -9.14
N ALA A 106 -19.84 4.12 -8.71
CA ALA A 106 -18.71 3.83 -9.58
C ALA A 106 -19.06 2.87 -10.74
N SER A 107 -20.06 1.98 -10.56
CA SER A 107 -20.57 1.11 -11.63
C SER A 107 -21.13 1.87 -12.84
N GLU A 108 -21.51 3.13 -12.66
CA GLU A 108 -22.04 4.02 -13.70
C GLU A 108 -20.96 4.91 -14.34
N HIS A 109 -19.73 4.89 -13.81
CA HIS A 109 -18.65 5.69 -14.34
C HIS A 109 -18.25 5.29 -15.77
N THR A 110 -17.98 6.29 -16.58
CA THR A 110 -17.19 6.15 -17.79
C THR A 110 -15.72 5.89 -17.44
N THR A 111 -14.93 5.46 -18.38
CA THR A 111 -13.48 5.27 -18.18
C THR A 111 -12.77 6.56 -17.75
N GLU A 112 -13.18 7.69 -18.30
CA GLU A 112 -12.62 9.02 -17.98
C GLU A 112 -12.96 9.44 -16.56
N GLU A 113 -14.19 9.22 -16.09
CA GLU A 113 -14.60 9.49 -14.72
C GLU A 113 -13.86 8.58 -13.72
N SER A 114 -13.74 7.28 -14.02
CA SER A 114 -12.93 6.36 -13.22
C SER A 114 -11.47 6.85 -13.10
N LYS A 115 -10.86 7.29 -14.20
CA LYS A 115 -9.50 7.85 -14.18
C LYS A 115 -9.41 9.14 -13.39
N ALA A 116 -10.40 10.03 -13.49
CA ALA A 116 -10.45 11.27 -12.73
C ALA A 116 -10.54 11.00 -11.23
N ALA A 117 -11.39 10.06 -10.80
CA ALA A 117 -11.52 9.64 -9.42
C ALA A 117 -10.20 9.03 -8.90
N LEU A 118 -9.57 8.14 -9.66
CA LEU A 118 -8.28 7.55 -9.30
C LEU A 118 -7.16 8.60 -9.21
N HIS A 119 -7.15 9.57 -10.12
CA HIS A 119 -6.20 10.68 -10.05
C HIS A 119 -6.43 11.54 -8.81
N ARG A 120 -7.67 11.87 -8.46
CA ARG A 120 -7.99 12.60 -7.23
C ARG A 120 -7.56 11.84 -5.98
N PHE A 121 -7.75 10.51 -5.98
CA PHE A 121 -7.25 9.66 -4.89
C PHE A 121 -5.71 9.68 -4.80
N ALA A 122 -5.00 9.60 -5.93
CA ALA A 122 -3.53 9.71 -5.97
C ALA A 122 -3.05 11.08 -5.45
N GLN A 123 -3.76 12.18 -5.75
CA GLN A 123 -3.49 13.48 -5.14
C GLN A 123 -3.65 13.43 -3.62
N ALA A 124 -4.71 12.81 -3.10
CA ALA A 124 -4.90 12.65 -1.67
C ALA A 124 -3.79 11.79 -1.02
N MET A 125 -3.28 10.77 -1.72
CA MET A 125 -2.11 10.00 -1.27
C MET A 125 -0.87 10.90 -1.14
N ASN A 126 -0.64 11.79 -2.10
CA ASN A 126 0.49 12.72 -2.08
C ASN A 126 0.31 13.81 -1.00
N GLU A 127 -0.89 14.35 -0.83
CA GLU A 127 -1.24 15.27 0.25
C GLU A 127 -0.95 14.63 1.63
N LYS A 128 -1.37 13.38 1.82
CA LYS A 128 -1.11 12.61 3.04
C LYS A 128 0.38 12.30 3.23
N ALA A 129 1.13 12.00 2.18
CA ALA A 129 2.58 11.80 2.27
C ALA A 129 3.30 13.06 2.78
N VAL A 130 2.92 14.23 2.30
CA VAL A 130 3.42 15.53 2.80
C VAL A 130 3.05 15.74 4.26
N GLU A 131 1.79 15.46 4.66
CA GLU A 131 1.32 15.55 6.05
C GLU A 131 2.14 14.66 6.99
N ILE A 132 2.49 13.45 6.56
CA ILE A 132 3.32 12.50 7.32
C ILE A 132 4.78 12.98 7.41
N GLY A 133 5.21 13.86 6.53
CA GLY A 133 6.60 14.36 6.45
C GLY A 133 7.48 13.52 5.53
N CYS A 134 6.91 12.85 4.54
CA CYS A 134 7.68 12.20 3.47
C CYS A 134 8.36 13.25 2.59
N GLU A 135 9.65 13.08 2.34
CA GLU A 135 10.46 14.06 1.63
C GLU A 135 10.54 13.77 0.12
N ASP A 136 10.51 12.47 -0.27
CA ASP A 136 10.68 12.06 -1.67
C ASP A 136 9.82 10.83 -1.99
N THR A 137 8.51 11.05 -1.93
CA THR A 137 7.48 10.07 -2.28
C THR A 137 6.49 10.67 -3.25
N TRP A 138 6.16 9.92 -4.33
CA TRP A 138 5.18 10.34 -5.31
C TRP A 138 4.28 9.17 -5.72
N PHE A 139 3.00 9.30 -5.41
CA PHE A 139 1.98 8.31 -5.76
C PHE A 139 1.27 8.70 -7.06
N ILE A 140 1.12 7.73 -7.97
CA ILE A 140 0.36 7.86 -9.22
C ILE A 140 -0.75 6.80 -9.27
N THR A 141 -0.48 5.62 -8.72
CA THR A 141 -1.43 4.50 -8.73
C THR A 141 -1.74 4.01 -7.32
N PRO A 142 -3.00 3.62 -7.00
CA PRO A 142 -3.34 3.12 -5.67
C PRO A 142 -2.88 1.68 -5.42
N ASN A 143 -2.51 0.96 -6.46
CA ASN A 143 -2.11 -0.46 -6.40
C ASN A 143 -0.60 -0.68 -6.42
N GLY A 144 0.20 0.35 -6.77
CA GLY A 144 1.65 0.28 -6.85
C GLY A 144 2.18 -0.31 -8.16
N LEU A 145 1.38 -0.31 -9.21
CA LEU A 145 1.88 -0.56 -10.56
C LEU A 145 2.75 0.60 -11.01
N ASP A 146 3.84 0.27 -11.71
CA ASP A 146 4.77 1.27 -12.23
C ASP A 146 4.05 2.23 -13.17
N ALA A 147 4.24 3.52 -12.97
CA ALA A 147 3.63 4.58 -13.76
C ALA A 147 4.54 5.81 -13.80
N THR A 148 4.38 6.62 -14.85
CA THR A 148 5.01 7.93 -15.01
C THR A 148 3.93 8.94 -15.30
N GLU A 149 4.03 10.10 -14.67
CA GLU A 149 3.14 11.24 -14.87
C GLU A 149 3.93 12.43 -15.39
N THR A 150 3.34 13.13 -16.33
CA THR A 150 3.91 14.36 -16.92
C THR A 150 3.23 15.57 -16.30
N LEU A 151 3.99 16.38 -15.59
CA LEU A 151 3.53 17.62 -14.95
C LEU A 151 4.02 18.82 -15.77
N THR A 152 3.12 19.79 -16.04
CA THR A 152 3.49 21.07 -16.60
C THR A 152 3.68 22.05 -15.45
N LEU A 153 4.90 22.58 -15.29
CA LEU A 153 5.23 23.56 -14.26
C LEU A 153 4.71 24.95 -14.63
N PRO A 154 4.60 25.88 -13.66
CA PRO A 154 4.11 27.24 -13.91
C PRO A 154 4.92 28.05 -14.94
N ASP A 155 6.19 27.70 -15.15
CA ASP A 155 7.07 28.31 -16.15
C ASP A 155 6.93 27.69 -17.55
N GLY A 156 6.02 26.70 -17.71
CA GLY A 156 5.77 25.96 -18.94
C GLY A 156 6.75 24.79 -19.19
N SER A 157 7.70 24.57 -18.30
CA SER A 157 8.57 23.40 -18.39
C SER A 157 7.81 22.10 -18.05
N ILE A 158 8.34 20.99 -18.55
CA ILE A 158 7.76 19.66 -18.34
C ILE A 158 8.61 18.89 -17.34
N LEU A 159 7.97 18.34 -16.32
CA LEU A 159 8.58 17.44 -15.35
C LEU A 159 7.94 16.07 -15.44
N GLU A 160 8.75 15.04 -15.68
CA GLU A 160 8.29 13.66 -15.55
C GLU A 160 8.52 13.17 -14.13
N LYS A 161 7.47 12.66 -13.49
CA LYS A 161 7.54 12.01 -12.19
C LYS A 161 7.17 10.54 -12.30
N GLU A 162 7.97 9.68 -11.71
CA GLU A 162 7.67 8.26 -11.59
C GLU A 162 6.95 7.97 -10.27
N HIS A 163 6.19 6.87 -10.23
CA HIS A 163 5.64 6.31 -9.00
C HIS A 163 6.77 5.76 -8.12
N HIS A 164 7.13 6.46 -7.04
CA HIS A 164 8.29 6.13 -6.21
C HIS A 164 8.10 6.49 -4.75
N THR A 165 8.98 5.95 -3.91
CA THR A 165 9.18 6.32 -2.50
C THR A 165 10.65 6.09 -2.13
N THR A 166 11.03 6.48 -0.92
CA THR A 166 12.29 6.09 -0.27
C THR A 166 12.03 5.03 0.80
N ALA A 167 13.07 4.29 1.21
CA ALA A 167 12.90 3.34 2.32
C ALA A 167 12.54 4.05 3.62
N LYS A 168 13.09 5.25 3.87
CA LYS A 168 12.79 6.12 5.01
C LYS A 168 11.32 6.54 5.00
N ASP A 169 10.83 7.09 3.89
CA ASP A 169 9.44 7.53 3.77
C ASP A 169 8.46 6.39 3.93
N LEU A 170 8.73 5.24 3.32
CA LEU A 170 7.90 4.05 3.44
C LEU A 170 7.79 3.58 4.89
N ALA A 171 8.88 3.65 5.66
CA ALA A 171 8.85 3.36 7.10
C ALA A 171 8.07 4.43 7.89
N CYS A 172 8.18 5.72 7.53
CA CYS A 172 7.40 6.80 8.13
C CYS A 172 5.89 6.62 7.87
N ILE A 173 5.51 6.24 6.65
CA ILE A 173 4.11 5.93 6.31
C ILE A 173 3.58 4.78 7.19
N LEU A 174 4.35 3.68 7.33
CA LEU A 174 3.92 2.59 8.20
C LEU A 174 3.85 3.03 9.67
N ARG A 175 4.81 3.86 10.14
CA ARG A 175 4.79 4.43 11.49
C ARG A 175 3.50 5.22 11.73
N TYR A 176 3.12 6.09 10.80
CA TYR A 176 1.84 6.80 10.85
C TYR A 176 0.65 5.83 11.00
N CYS A 177 0.58 4.81 10.14
CA CYS A 177 -0.51 3.83 10.16
C CYS A 177 -0.66 3.10 11.49
N ILE A 178 0.44 2.81 12.19
CA ILE A 178 0.41 1.97 13.41
C ILE A 178 0.50 2.75 14.72
N ARG A 179 0.84 4.05 14.69
CA ARG A 179 1.04 4.87 15.89
C ARG A 179 0.17 6.12 15.92
N GLU A 180 0.02 6.83 14.80
CA GLU A 180 -0.52 8.19 14.77
C GLU A 180 -1.96 8.25 14.27
N SER A 181 -2.31 7.47 13.25
CA SER A 181 -3.66 7.46 12.68
C SER A 181 -4.72 7.09 13.72
N SER A 182 -5.87 7.75 13.64
CA SER A 182 -7.07 7.38 14.41
C SER A 182 -7.58 5.97 14.06
N GLN A 183 -7.20 5.44 12.90
CA GLN A 183 -7.58 4.11 12.40
C GLN A 183 -6.50 3.03 12.64
N ARG A 184 -5.46 3.33 13.45
CA ARG A 184 -4.32 2.43 13.69
C ARG A 184 -4.72 1.03 14.17
N ASP A 185 -5.76 0.92 14.99
CA ASP A 185 -6.15 -0.38 15.56
C ASP A 185 -6.78 -1.27 14.50
N LEU A 186 -7.64 -0.71 13.63
CA LEU A 186 -8.25 -1.41 12.52
C LEU A 186 -7.21 -1.73 11.42
N PHE A 187 -6.29 -0.82 11.14
CA PHE A 187 -5.17 -1.09 10.25
C PHE A 187 -4.32 -2.27 10.73
N ARG A 188 -3.99 -2.30 12.04
CA ARG A 188 -3.24 -3.40 12.65
C ARG A 188 -4.04 -4.71 12.62
N GLU A 189 -5.35 -4.68 12.87
CA GLU A 189 -6.23 -5.84 12.75
C GLU A 189 -6.16 -6.44 11.35
N ILE A 190 -6.40 -5.63 10.31
CA ILE A 190 -6.40 -6.10 8.93
C ILE A 190 -5.03 -6.70 8.55
N THR A 191 -3.95 -5.97 8.84
CA THR A 191 -2.62 -6.36 8.36
C THR A 191 -1.99 -7.54 9.11
N ARG A 192 -2.41 -7.83 10.35
CA ARG A 192 -1.97 -9.00 11.11
C ARG A 192 -2.78 -10.26 10.85
N THR A 193 -3.99 -10.11 10.29
CA THR A 193 -4.88 -11.24 9.99
C THR A 193 -4.20 -12.18 9.00
N GLN A 194 -4.19 -13.47 9.32
CA GLN A 194 -3.54 -14.48 8.47
C GLN A 194 -4.47 -14.98 7.37
N GLU A 195 -5.75 -15.10 7.67
CA GLU A 195 -6.77 -15.57 6.75
C GLU A 195 -8.08 -14.83 6.98
N TYR A 196 -8.75 -14.47 5.90
CA TYR A 196 -10.06 -13.83 5.91
C TYR A 196 -10.95 -14.43 4.83
N CYS A 197 -12.14 -14.92 5.22
CA CYS A 197 -13.12 -15.52 4.32
C CYS A 197 -14.38 -14.66 4.29
N PHE A 198 -14.95 -14.48 3.11
CA PHE A 198 -16.23 -13.80 2.93
C PHE A 198 -17.00 -14.36 1.73
N THR A 199 -18.29 -14.09 1.68
CA THR A 199 -19.16 -14.53 0.58
C THR A 199 -19.95 -13.34 0.10
N GLU A 200 -19.70 -12.93 -1.15
CA GLU A 200 -20.39 -11.84 -1.81
C GLU A 200 -20.72 -12.19 -3.26
N ASN A 201 -21.82 -11.61 -3.76
CA ASN A 201 -22.29 -11.81 -5.13
C ASN A 201 -22.40 -13.30 -5.52
N GLY A 202 -22.80 -14.15 -4.58
CA GLY A 202 -22.94 -15.60 -4.77
C GLY A 202 -21.61 -16.37 -4.92
N ARG A 203 -20.48 -15.74 -4.58
CA ARG A 203 -19.14 -16.32 -4.61
C ARG A 203 -18.51 -16.31 -3.23
N SER A 204 -17.78 -17.36 -2.88
CA SER A 204 -16.97 -17.40 -1.66
C SER A 204 -15.52 -17.09 -1.99
N PHE A 205 -14.92 -16.26 -1.14
CA PHE A 205 -13.54 -15.79 -1.25
C PHE A 205 -12.76 -16.20 -0.01
N GLN A 206 -11.50 -16.55 -0.21
CA GLN A 206 -10.56 -16.87 0.86
C GLN A 206 -9.27 -16.09 0.57
N CYS A 207 -8.90 -15.20 1.46
CA CYS A 207 -7.71 -14.36 1.37
C CYS A 207 -6.67 -14.82 2.38
N HIS A 208 -5.45 -15.10 1.92
CA HIS A 208 -4.32 -15.50 2.76
C HIS A 208 -3.27 -14.39 2.79
N ASN A 209 -2.74 -14.12 3.97
CA ASN A 209 -1.75 -13.08 4.12
C ASN A 209 -0.38 -13.50 3.56
N HIS A 210 0.09 -12.83 2.53
CA HIS A 210 1.39 -13.05 1.91
C HIS A 210 2.58 -12.57 2.75
N ASN A 211 2.34 -11.99 3.94
CA ASN A 211 3.38 -11.56 4.86
C ASN A 211 3.86 -12.73 5.73
N ALA A 212 4.71 -13.59 5.18
CA ALA A 212 5.28 -14.72 5.91
C ALA A 212 6.07 -14.30 7.18
N PHE A 213 6.47 -13.03 7.29
CA PHE A 213 7.18 -12.50 8.46
C PHE A 213 6.36 -12.61 9.73
N LEU A 214 5.02 -12.52 9.63
CA LEU A 214 4.10 -12.74 10.75
C LEU A 214 4.26 -14.11 11.44
N GLN A 215 4.73 -15.12 10.69
CA GLN A 215 4.95 -16.48 11.18
C GLN A 215 6.43 -16.77 11.48
N MET A 216 7.35 -16.06 10.81
CA MET A 216 8.79 -16.33 10.89
C MET A 216 9.48 -15.56 12.01
N MET A 217 8.91 -14.44 12.45
CA MET A 217 9.53 -13.54 13.42
C MET A 217 8.58 -13.29 14.59
N ASP A 218 8.99 -13.68 15.76
CA ASP A 218 8.26 -13.42 17.00
C ASP A 218 8.14 -11.91 17.25
N GLY A 219 6.93 -11.45 17.56
CA GLY A 219 6.59 -10.05 17.71
C GLY A 219 6.21 -9.31 16.42
N ALA A 220 6.35 -9.91 15.24
CA ALA A 220 5.87 -9.31 14.00
C ALA A 220 4.34 -9.25 13.99
N PHE A 221 3.76 -8.08 13.65
CA PHE A 221 2.32 -7.88 13.73
C PHE A 221 1.70 -7.16 12.53
N THR A 222 2.51 -6.65 11.60
CA THR A 222 2.03 -5.94 10.42
C THR A 222 3.07 -5.98 9.31
N GLY A 223 2.65 -5.71 8.09
CA GLY A 223 3.54 -5.51 6.95
C GLY A 223 2.87 -5.70 5.61
N LYS A 224 3.60 -5.30 4.57
CA LYS A 224 3.18 -5.45 3.18
C LYS A 224 4.35 -5.83 2.30
N THR A 225 4.11 -6.79 1.42
CA THR A 225 5.03 -7.22 0.37
C THR A 225 4.69 -6.54 -0.94
N GLY A 226 5.69 -6.34 -1.80
CA GLY A 226 5.51 -5.82 -3.15
C GLY A 226 6.48 -6.46 -4.13
N PHE A 227 6.07 -6.55 -5.39
CA PHE A 227 6.92 -6.95 -6.50
C PHE A 227 6.39 -6.38 -7.82
N THR A 228 7.27 -5.73 -8.58
CA THR A 228 7.15 -5.51 -10.02
C THR A 228 8.51 -5.79 -10.67
N ASN A 229 8.56 -5.93 -11.98
CA ASN A 229 9.84 -6.12 -12.67
C ASN A 229 10.80 -4.93 -12.46
N LYS A 230 10.27 -3.71 -12.33
CA LYS A 230 11.05 -2.49 -12.09
C LYS A 230 11.51 -2.41 -10.62
N ALA A 231 10.57 -2.63 -9.68
CA ALA A 231 10.84 -2.47 -8.25
C ALA A 231 11.69 -3.61 -7.65
N GLY A 232 11.64 -4.80 -8.21
CA GLY A 232 12.12 -5.99 -7.53
C GLY A 232 11.27 -6.35 -6.32
N TYR A 233 11.78 -7.16 -5.41
CA TYR A 233 11.07 -7.48 -4.16
C TYR A 233 11.17 -6.34 -3.17
N CYS A 234 10.03 -5.82 -2.73
CA CYS A 234 9.91 -4.79 -1.71
C CYS A 234 9.16 -5.32 -0.48
N TYR A 235 9.48 -4.77 0.67
CA TYR A 235 8.83 -5.11 1.93
C TYR A 235 8.84 -3.93 2.88
N VAL A 236 7.79 -3.77 3.65
CA VAL A 236 7.75 -2.94 4.85
C VAL A 236 6.96 -3.68 5.93
N GLY A 237 7.41 -3.62 7.17
CA GLY A 237 6.71 -4.27 8.29
C GLY A 237 7.23 -3.81 9.64
N ALA A 238 6.52 -4.20 10.68
CA ALA A 238 6.89 -3.87 12.05
C ALA A 238 6.83 -5.09 12.97
N LEU A 239 7.67 -5.06 13.97
CA LEU A 239 7.68 -6.00 15.08
C LEU A 239 7.70 -5.27 16.42
N GLU A 240 7.09 -5.87 17.42
CA GLU A 240 7.09 -5.38 18.80
C GLU A 240 7.66 -6.46 19.72
N ARG A 241 8.73 -6.14 20.45
CA ARG A 241 9.40 -7.05 21.38
C ARG A 241 10.02 -6.26 22.53
N ASP A 242 9.86 -6.77 23.74
CA ASP A 242 10.42 -6.17 24.97
C ASP A 242 10.07 -4.68 25.14
N GLY A 243 8.83 -4.32 24.80
CA GLY A 243 8.32 -2.95 24.88
C GLY A 243 8.91 -1.99 23.84
N LYS A 244 9.60 -2.51 22.81
CA LYS A 244 10.14 -1.73 21.69
C LYS A 244 9.47 -2.12 20.39
N CYS A 245 9.07 -1.14 19.61
CA CYS A 245 8.51 -1.34 18.29
C CYS A 245 9.49 -0.87 17.21
N MET A 246 9.84 -1.77 16.31
CA MET A 246 10.77 -1.52 15.22
C MET A 246 10.07 -1.65 13.89
N ILE A 247 10.34 -0.74 12.96
CA ILE A 247 9.87 -0.77 11.58
C ILE A 247 11.06 -1.02 10.67
N VAL A 248 10.88 -1.93 9.71
CA VAL A 248 11.85 -2.18 8.65
C VAL A 248 11.21 -1.93 7.29
N ALA A 249 11.91 -1.20 6.42
CA ALA A 249 11.55 -1.11 5.01
C ALA A 249 12.73 -1.53 4.14
N LEU A 250 12.44 -2.31 3.10
CA LEU A 250 13.40 -2.86 2.16
C LEU A 250 12.92 -2.63 0.73
N LEU A 251 13.74 -2.02 -0.11
CA LEU A 251 13.45 -1.81 -1.51
C LEU A 251 14.47 -2.54 -2.39
N ALA A 252 14.01 -3.03 -3.55
CA ALA A 252 14.81 -3.75 -4.54
C ALA A 252 15.66 -4.89 -3.95
N CYS A 253 15.00 -5.85 -3.31
CA CYS A 253 15.66 -7.06 -2.80
C CYS A 253 15.75 -8.14 -3.88
N GLY A 254 16.98 -8.56 -4.23
CA GLY A 254 17.24 -9.82 -4.92
C GLY A 254 16.72 -9.97 -6.36
N TRP A 255 16.50 -8.89 -7.10
CA TRP A 255 16.01 -8.96 -8.48
C TRP A 255 16.90 -8.13 -9.44
N PRO A 256 17.03 -8.52 -10.72
CA PRO A 256 16.56 -9.75 -11.39
C PRO A 256 17.47 -10.97 -11.27
N ASN A 257 18.71 -10.81 -10.82
CA ASN A 257 19.77 -11.82 -10.97
C ASN A 257 20.19 -12.50 -9.68
N HIS A 258 19.55 -12.25 -8.55
CA HIS A 258 19.94 -12.80 -7.27
C HIS A 258 18.87 -13.69 -6.66
N LYS A 259 19.24 -14.93 -6.31
CA LYS A 259 18.41 -15.89 -5.57
C LYS A 259 18.12 -15.45 -4.11
N THR A 260 18.44 -14.21 -3.76
CA THR A 260 18.26 -13.72 -2.40
C THR A 260 16.81 -13.32 -2.20
N TYR A 261 16.08 -14.17 -1.56
CA TYR A 261 14.69 -13.93 -1.16
C TYR A 261 14.60 -12.69 -0.26
N LYS A 262 13.50 -11.92 -0.38
CA LYS A 262 13.19 -10.77 0.50
C LYS A 262 13.34 -11.09 1.99
N TRP A 263 13.01 -12.30 2.40
CA TRP A 263 13.14 -12.79 3.77
C TRP A 263 14.59 -12.95 4.22
N SER A 264 15.50 -13.32 3.32
CA SER A 264 16.94 -13.32 3.63
C SER A 264 17.46 -11.92 3.91
N CYS A 265 17.00 -10.90 3.15
CA CYS A 265 17.36 -9.52 3.45
C CYS A 265 16.88 -9.09 4.84
N LEU A 266 15.66 -9.45 5.25
CA LEU A 266 15.13 -9.17 6.58
C LEU A 266 15.96 -9.82 7.70
N LEU A 267 16.33 -11.08 7.55
CA LEU A 267 17.12 -11.81 8.54
C LEU A 267 18.53 -11.22 8.72
N TYR A 268 19.12 -10.67 7.64
CA TYR A 268 20.44 -10.03 7.73
C TYR A 268 20.42 -8.59 8.25
N THR A 269 19.28 -7.88 8.12
CA THR A 269 19.14 -6.51 8.60
C THR A 269 18.56 -6.42 10.00
N SER A 270 17.90 -7.48 10.49
CA SER A 270 17.50 -7.57 11.88
C SER A 270 18.73 -7.81 12.75
N PRO A 271 18.97 -7.01 13.82
CA PRO A 271 20.03 -7.34 14.78
C PRO A 271 19.70 -8.71 15.37
N SER A 272 20.55 -9.70 15.06
CA SER A 272 20.46 -11.01 15.69
C SER A 272 20.60 -10.81 17.19
N PRO A 273 19.69 -11.26 18.03
CA PRO A 273 19.96 -11.33 19.44
C PRO A 273 21.10 -12.33 19.65
N ARG A 274 22.26 -11.82 20.07
CA ARG A 274 23.29 -12.64 20.70
C ARG A 274 22.92 -12.80 22.16
#